data_066224f866f497627e26dfe49e174cdf
#
_entry.id   066224f866f497627e26dfe49e174cdf
#
_cell.length_a   1.000
_cell.length_b   1.000
_cell.length_c   1.000
_cell.angle_alpha   90.00
_cell.angle_beta   90.00
_cell.angle_gamma   90.00
#
_symmetry.space_group_name_H-M   'P 1'
#
loop_
_entity.id
_entity.type
_entity.pdbx_description
1 polymer ?
#
loop_
_entity_poly.entity_id
_entity_poly.type
_entity_poly.pdbx_seq_one_letter_code
_entity_poly.pdbx_strand_id
1 'polypeptide(L)'
;MIPRPEHPKPQFQRDSWMNLNGTWSFEIDHSMSGKPRGFSKEDATLSGSILVPFCPESKLSGVEFKDFMAAVWYQRKVELTEAQCAGRVFLHFGAVDYLAEVFVNGNPVGNHKGGYVSFKFEITDFVRPGENVITLYAKDDTRDPLIPTGKQCEAYASHGCYYTRTTGIWQTVWLEFTPKAYIKSVHYETNIQKGEVYLTAQLEGCGDFAAVASYEGRPMGSVKAANVCGQLRLTLSLSEIHLWEPGAGRLYDLQLTFCEDRVQSYVGLRSIRLDGFKFLINEKSVFQRLVLDQGFYPDGVYTAPSDAALEGDIDLSLAMGFNGARLHEKIFEERFLYHCDRKGYLVWGEYPNWGLHHERPDAIYGILPEWLEELERDRNHPAIIGWCPFNETWDQKGHRQFDDLLRMIYRVTKAVDPSRPCIDTSGNYHVETDIYDVHDYDQNPVTFKEHYDAIMETGELYERFANRQKYTGGPCFISEYGGIRFYGTLSDCNDRQVSWGYGDTPDSEEAFKARFKGLADAQLDNHCFFGLCYTQLTDVEQEQNGLYTYERQPKFDPAWVHSVLSRKAAIED
;
A
#
# COMPACT_ATOMS: atom_id res chain seq x y z
N MET A 1 8.09 25.37 -7.87
CA MET A 1 7.16 24.77 -6.89
C MET A 1 7.70 23.42 -6.54
N ILE A 2 7.75 23.03 -5.26
CA ILE A 2 8.20 21.70 -4.84
C ILE A 2 7.09 20.71 -5.22
N PRO A 3 7.36 19.63 -5.97
CA PRO A 3 6.38 18.59 -6.24
C PRO A 3 6.10 17.79 -4.96
N ARG A 4 4.86 17.37 -4.74
CA ARG A 4 4.45 16.63 -3.54
C ARG A 4 4.93 17.33 -2.26
N PRO A 5 4.42 18.56 -1.99
CA PRO A 5 4.91 19.40 -0.89
C PRO A 5 4.37 19.01 0.49
N GLU A 6 3.36 18.16 0.54
CA GLU A 6 2.70 17.70 1.76
C GLU A 6 3.64 16.83 2.62
N HIS A 7 3.37 16.79 3.94
CA HIS A 7 4.13 15.94 4.84
C HIS A 7 3.86 14.45 4.54
N PRO A 8 4.88 13.61 4.28
CA PRO A 8 4.69 12.23 3.81
C PRO A 8 4.11 11.27 4.87
N LYS A 9 4.27 11.58 6.17
CA LYS A 9 3.82 10.74 7.30
C LYS A 9 2.77 11.46 8.17
N PRO A 10 1.49 11.56 7.76
CA PRO A 10 0.47 12.31 8.50
C PRO A 10 0.18 11.73 9.89
N GLN A 11 0.37 10.41 10.08
CA GLN A 11 0.14 9.74 11.35
C GLN A 11 1.30 9.87 12.34
N PHE A 12 2.42 10.46 11.93
CA PHE A 12 3.58 10.68 12.78
C PHE A 12 4.36 11.90 12.30
N GLN A 13 3.83 13.10 12.56
CA GLN A 13 4.32 14.35 11.99
C GLN A 13 4.97 15.23 13.05
N ARG A 14 6.16 15.77 12.70
CA ARG A 14 6.83 16.87 13.39
C ARG A 14 6.79 18.12 12.54
N ASP A 15 6.72 19.29 13.19
CA ASP A 15 6.78 20.58 12.48
C ASP A 15 8.18 20.87 11.93
N SER A 16 9.21 20.29 12.58
CA SER A 16 10.62 20.51 12.20
C SER A 16 11.06 19.45 11.17
N TRP A 17 10.78 19.74 9.88
CA TRP A 17 11.15 18.91 8.74
C TRP A 17 11.46 19.76 7.51
N MET A 18 12.10 19.17 6.51
CA MET A 18 12.43 19.81 5.24
C MET A 18 12.18 18.84 4.09
N ASN A 19 11.29 19.20 3.16
CA ASN A 19 11.04 18.45 1.94
C ASN A 19 12.22 18.60 0.97
N LEU A 20 12.78 17.48 0.51
CA LEU A 20 13.89 17.44 -0.44
C LEU A 20 13.46 17.10 -1.88
N ASN A 21 12.17 17.01 -2.16
CA ASN A 21 11.68 16.86 -3.53
C ASN A 21 12.09 18.05 -4.40
N GLY A 22 12.07 17.85 -5.70
CA GLY A 22 12.48 18.83 -6.69
C GLY A 22 13.62 18.33 -7.55
N THR A 23 14.38 19.24 -8.17
CA THR A 23 15.45 18.83 -9.09
C THR A 23 16.66 18.31 -8.35
N TRP A 24 17.08 17.09 -8.70
CA TRP A 24 18.32 16.45 -8.27
C TRP A 24 19.24 16.27 -9.48
N SER A 25 20.56 16.28 -9.29
CA SER A 25 21.50 15.77 -10.29
C SER A 25 21.31 14.27 -10.42
N PHE A 26 21.43 13.73 -11.65
CA PHE A 26 21.08 12.36 -11.95
C PHE A 26 22.03 11.74 -12.99
N GLU A 27 22.31 10.44 -12.86
CA GLU A 27 23.09 9.68 -13.84
C GLU A 27 22.59 8.24 -13.91
N ILE A 28 22.37 7.73 -15.14
CA ILE A 28 22.14 6.30 -15.38
C ILE A 28 23.51 5.62 -15.50
N ASP A 29 23.78 4.62 -14.68
CA ASP A 29 25.05 3.89 -14.61
C ASP A 29 24.91 2.47 -15.19
N HIS A 30 24.83 2.38 -16.50
CA HIS A 30 24.64 1.10 -17.21
C HIS A 30 25.73 0.06 -16.92
N SER A 31 26.93 0.48 -16.57
CA SER A 31 28.08 -0.39 -16.31
C SER A 31 28.36 -0.64 -14.83
N MET A 32 27.54 -0.06 -13.94
CA MET A 32 27.72 -0.07 -12.47
C MET A 32 29.14 0.39 -12.05
N SER A 33 29.67 1.38 -12.77
CA SER A 33 31.02 1.93 -12.58
C SER A 33 31.07 3.23 -11.78
N GLY A 34 29.94 3.73 -11.32
CA GLY A 34 29.86 5.03 -10.63
C GLY A 34 30.71 5.11 -9.37
N LYS A 35 30.79 4.03 -8.56
CA LYS A 35 31.66 4.01 -7.38
C LYS A 35 33.16 4.21 -7.73
N PRO A 36 33.78 3.43 -8.63
CA PRO A 36 35.16 3.70 -9.05
C PRO A 36 35.34 5.04 -9.76
N ARG A 37 34.32 5.57 -10.44
CA ARG A 37 34.30 6.93 -11.00
C ARG A 37 34.19 8.03 -9.95
N GLY A 38 33.88 7.66 -8.70
CA GLY A 38 33.80 8.59 -7.58
C GLY A 38 32.47 9.31 -7.43
N PHE A 39 31.36 8.78 -7.96
CA PHE A 39 30.03 9.41 -7.88
C PHE A 39 29.50 9.55 -6.45
N SER A 40 30.01 8.77 -5.50
CA SER A 40 29.68 8.92 -4.07
C SER A 40 30.38 10.11 -3.38
N LYS A 41 31.39 10.74 -4.02
CA LYS A 41 32.15 11.83 -3.41
C LYS A 41 31.35 13.12 -3.38
N GLU A 42 31.67 13.98 -2.42
CA GLU A 42 31.01 15.28 -2.23
C GLU A 42 31.17 16.21 -3.44
N ASP A 43 32.30 16.18 -4.12
CA ASP A 43 32.62 17.00 -5.29
C ASP A 43 32.25 16.33 -6.64
N ALA A 44 31.55 15.20 -6.60
CA ALA A 44 31.12 14.51 -7.82
C ALA A 44 30.15 15.37 -8.64
N THR A 45 30.21 15.19 -9.95
CA THR A 45 29.27 15.82 -10.89
C THR A 45 28.59 14.73 -11.69
N LEU A 46 27.25 14.68 -11.62
CA LEU A 46 26.42 13.83 -12.44
C LEU A 46 25.97 14.60 -13.68
N SER A 47 25.82 13.91 -14.83
CA SER A 47 25.66 14.56 -16.13
C SER A 47 24.27 15.10 -16.42
N GLY A 48 23.24 14.53 -15.78
CA GLY A 48 21.84 14.86 -16.00
C GLY A 48 21.12 15.40 -14.77
N SER A 49 19.81 15.52 -14.90
CA SER A 49 18.94 15.94 -13.80
C SER A 49 17.62 15.17 -13.85
N ILE A 50 16.95 15.03 -12.71
CA ILE A 50 15.66 14.38 -12.54
C ILE A 50 14.79 15.16 -11.55
N LEU A 51 13.47 15.13 -11.75
CA LEU A 51 12.51 15.70 -10.80
C LEU A 51 12.04 14.63 -9.80
N VAL A 52 12.60 14.63 -8.60
CA VAL A 52 12.18 13.78 -7.47
C VAL A 52 10.84 14.30 -6.92
N PRO A 53 9.83 13.44 -6.61
CA PRO A 53 9.95 12.01 -6.36
C PRO A 53 9.57 11.10 -7.54
N PHE A 54 9.63 11.55 -8.76
CA PHE A 54 9.20 10.76 -9.92
C PHE A 54 10.33 9.86 -10.42
N CYS A 55 10.01 8.58 -10.68
CA CYS A 55 10.98 7.60 -11.16
C CYS A 55 11.48 7.93 -12.60
N PRO A 56 12.68 7.51 -12.98
CA PRO A 56 13.28 7.84 -14.29
C PRO A 56 12.42 7.42 -15.49
N GLU A 57 11.63 6.37 -15.37
CA GLU A 57 10.74 5.87 -16.42
C GLU A 57 9.55 6.80 -16.68
N SER A 58 9.15 7.58 -15.67
CA SER A 58 7.98 8.46 -15.73
C SER A 58 8.24 9.72 -16.54
N LYS A 59 7.19 10.22 -17.19
CA LYS A 59 7.22 11.52 -17.89
C LYS A 59 7.43 12.69 -16.92
N LEU A 60 6.83 12.62 -15.73
CA LEU A 60 6.94 13.67 -14.71
C LEU A 60 8.35 13.84 -14.16
N SER A 61 9.21 12.83 -14.26
CA SER A 61 10.62 12.93 -13.88
C SER A 61 11.43 13.86 -14.77
N GLY A 62 10.98 14.07 -16.02
CA GLY A 62 11.72 14.78 -17.08
C GLY A 62 12.81 13.94 -17.73
N VAL A 63 12.97 12.68 -17.34
CA VAL A 63 13.93 11.70 -17.93
C VAL A 63 13.26 10.82 -18.96
N GLU A 64 12.12 10.21 -18.61
CA GLU A 64 11.28 9.34 -19.46
C GLU A 64 12.08 8.21 -20.13
N PHE A 65 12.97 7.57 -19.37
CA PHE A 65 13.81 6.49 -19.86
C PHE A 65 13.24 5.13 -19.46
N LYS A 66 12.65 4.40 -20.42
CA LYS A 66 11.91 3.15 -20.17
C LYS A 66 12.71 1.87 -20.42
N ASP A 67 13.96 1.97 -20.88
CA ASP A 67 14.84 0.80 -21.03
C ASP A 67 15.43 0.38 -19.66
N PHE A 68 16.05 -0.80 -19.61
CA PHE A 68 16.69 -1.29 -18.40
C PHE A 68 17.86 -0.40 -17.96
N MET A 69 17.88 -0.09 -16.67
CA MET A 69 18.94 0.65 -16.01
C MET A 69 19.62 -0.26 -14.98
N ALA A 70 20.89 -0.59 -15.18
CA ALA A 70 21.61 -1.45 -14.24
C ALA A 70 21.75 -0.82 -12.87
N ALA A 71 21.93 0.50 -12.82
CA ALA A 71 21.93 1.31 -11.61
C ALA A 71 21.70 2.79 -11.95
N VAL A 72 21.29 3.56 -10.95
CA VAL A 72 21.09 5.01 -11.06
C VAL A 72 21.72 5.74 -9.88
N TRP A 73 22.16 6.97 -10.10
CA TRP A 73 22.74 7.85 -9.10
C TRP A 73 21.96 9.14 -9.01
N TYR A 74 21.73 9.59 -7.79
CA TYR A 74 21.11 10.87 -7.46
C TYR A 74 22.02 11.68 -6.57
N GLN A 75 22.04 13.00 -6.75
CA GLN A 75 22.77 13.89 -5.85
C GLN A 75 21.97 15.17 -5.60
N ARG A 76 21.90 15.62 -4.33
CA ARG A 76 21.24 16.83 -3.89
C ARG A 76 22.12 17.61 -2.94
N LYS A 77 22.26 18.92 -3.22
CA LYS A 77 22.82 19.88 -2.27
C LYS A 77 21.72 20.43 -1.38
N VAL A 78 22.00 20.54 -0.09
CA VAL A 78 21.09 21.06 0.93
C VAL A 78 21.83 21.96 1.90
N GLU A 79 21.24 23.12 2.20
CA GLU A 79 21.75 24.08 3.19
C GLU A 79 21.09 23.79 4.54
N LEU A 80 21.90 23.60 5.59
CA LEU A 80 21.42 23.43 6.96
C LEU A 80 21.90 24.56 7.85
N THR A 81 21.02 25.01 8.75
CA THR A 81 21.32 26.01 9.77
C THR A 81 21.98 25.35 11.00
N GLU A 82 22.65 26.14 11.83
CA GLU A 82 23.18 25.68 13.14
C GLU A 82 22.07 25.07 14.02
N ALA A 83 20.88 25.67 14.02
CA ALA A 83 19.74 25.19 14.79
C ALA A 83 19.26 23.80 14.33
N GLN A 84 19.27 23.53 13.03
CA GLN A 84 18.90 22.23 12.47
C GLN A 84 19.95 21.14 12.80
N CYS A 85 21.22 21.52 12.94
CA CYS A 85 22.29 20.61 13.30
C CYS A 85 22.48 20.45 14.85
N ALA A 86 21.74 21.19 15.68
CA ALA A 86 21.90 21.18 17.13
C ALA A 86 21.33 19.92 17.82
N GLY A 87 20.33 19.28 17.18
CA GLY A 87 19.68 18.06 17.64
C GLY A 87 20.13 16.82 16.88
N ARG A 88 19.18 15.94 16.57
CA ARG A 88 19.39 14.81 15.65
C ARG A 88 18.81 15.12 14.28
N VAL A 89 19.46 14.64 13.26
CA VAL A 89 19.04 14.80 11.86
C VAL A 89 18.81 13.43 11.27
N PHE A 90 17.61 13.20 10.74
CA PHE A 90 17.23 11.99 10.04
C PHE A 90 16.95 12.28 8.56
N LEU A 91 17.54 11.49 7.69
CA LEU A 91 17.25 11.48 6.26
C LEU A 91 16.29 10.34 5.98
N HIS A 92 15.11 10.68 5.45
CA HIS A 92 14.06 9.74 5.13
C HIS A 92 13.86 9.60 3.62
N PHE A 93 13.53 8.40 3.20
CA PHE A 93 13.04 8.08 1.86
C PHE A 93 11.68 7.40 2.00
N GLY A 94 10.69 7.87 1.25
CA GLY A 94 9.37 7.23 1.21
C GLY A 94 9.40 5.87 0.54
N ALA A 95 10.15 5.74 -0.56
CA ALA A 95 10.49 4.48 -1.21
C ALA A 95 11.62 4.68 -2.23
N VAL A 96 12.45 3.65 -2.39
CA VAL A 96 13.53 3.57 -3.41
C VAL A 96 13.60 2.14 -3.93
N ASP A 97 13.29 1.91 -5.19
CA ASP A 97 13.36 0.59 -5.81
C ASP A 97 14.76 0.31 -6.38
N TYR A 98 15.46 -0.72 -6.03
CA TYR A 98 15.21 -1.75 -5.03
C TYR A 98 16.27 -1.74 -3.94
N LEU A 99 17.57 -1.76 -4.27
CA LEU A 99 18.70 -1.67 -3.36
C LEU A 99 19.22 -0.23 -3.32
N ALA A 100 19.05 0.45 -2.19
CA ALA A 100 19.54 1.80 -1.97
C ALA A 100 20.84 1.81 -1.15
N GLU A 101 21.83 2.60 -1.56
CA GLU A 101 23.00 2.96 -0.74
C GLU A 101 23.09 4.48 -0.67
N VAL A 102 23.21 5.01 0.55
CA VAL A 102 23.15 6.45 0.81
C VAL A 102 24.48 6.97 1.36
N PHE A 103 24.87 8.13 0.85
CA PHE A 103 26.08 8.85 1.27
C PHE A 103 25.72 10.29 1.63
N VAL A 104 26.38 10.82 2.66
CA VAL A 104 26.28 12.22 3.06
C VAL A 104 27.69 12.80 3.13
N ASN A 105 27.94 13.90 2.38
CA ASN A 105 29.26 14.52 2.29
C ASN A 105 30.38 13.51 1.91
N GLY A 106 30.04 12.57 1.01
CA GLY A 106 30.95 11.51 0.55
C GLY A 106 31.14 10.33 1.53
N ASN A 107 30.54 10.36 2.69
CA ASN A 107 30.61 9.29 3.69
C ASN A 107 29.42 8.34 3.57
N PRO A 108 29.62 7.01 3.55
CA PRO A 108 28.50 6.07 3.54
C PRO A 108 27.75 6.11 4.87
N VAL A 109 26.42 6.26 4.83
CA VAL A 109 25.56 6.30 6.03
C VAL A 109 24.74 5.04 6.20
N GLY A 110 24.45 4.30 5.13
CA GLY A 110 23.73 3.04 5.21
C GLY A 110 23.22 2.54 3.86
N ASN A 111 22.55 1.41 3.92
CA ASN A 111 21.86 0.81 2.78
C ASN A 111 20.47 0.29 3.21
N HIS A 112 19.56 0.17 2.26
CA HIS A 112 18.24 -0.43 2.43
C HIS A 112 17.95 -1.36 1.25
N LYS A 113 17.26 -2.47 1.53
CA LYS A 113 16.83 -3.45 0.54
C LYS A 113 15.31 -3.61 0.66
N GLY A 114 14.60 -3.21 -0.35
CA GLY A 114 13.14 -3.18 -0.44
C GLY A 114 12.70 -1.99 -1.29
N GLY A 115 11.72 -2.20 -2.18
CA GLY A 115 11.33 -1.20 -3.19
C GLY A 115 10.18 -0.29 -2.77
N TYR A 116 9.49 -0.57 -1.66
CA TYR A 116 8.15 -0.05 -1.41
C TYR A 116 7.96 0.65 -0.06
N VAL A 117 8.68 0.24 0.98
CA VAL A 117 8.48 0.77 2.34
C VAL A 117 9.43 1.92 2.64
N SER A 118 8.96 2.88 3.45
CA SER A 118 9.77 4.01 3.88
C SER A 118 10.87 3.59 4.85
N PHE A 119 12.06 4.15 4.67
CA PHE A 119 13.22 3.93 5.55
C PHE A 119 13.93 5.24 5.88
N LYS A 120 14.79 5.20 6.90
CA LYS A 120 15.54 6.39 7.33
C LYS A 120 16.92 6.04 7.86
N PHE A 121 17.82 7.02 7.78
CA PHE A 121 19.13 6.99 8.42
C PHE A 121 19.31 8.19 9.34
N GLU A 122 19.87 7.98 10.53
CA GLU A 122 20.38 9.07 11.34
C GLU A 122 21.68 9.58 10.73
N ILE A 123 21.70 10.84 10.35
CA ILE A 123 22.85 11.47 9.68
C ILE A 123 23.51 12.58 10.50
N THR A 124 23.19 12.66 11.79
CA THR A 124 23.65 13.70 12.72
C THR A 124 25.16 13.93 12.65
N ASP A 125 25.95 12.85 12.67
CA ASP A 125 27.43 12.90 12.67
C ASP A 125 28.03 13.17 11.28
N PHE A 126 27.19 13.21 10.23
CA PHE A 126 27.63 13.35 8.84
C PHE A 126 27.32 14.74 8.26
N VAL A 127 26.44 15.53 8.92
CA VAL A 127 26.03 16.86 8.47
C VAL A 127 26.73 17.97 9.21
N ARG A 128 26.77 19.16 8.60
CA ARG A 128 27.34 20.39 9.15
C ARG A 128 26.43 21.59 8.85
N PRO A 129 26.51 22.66 9.62
CA PRO A 129 25.91 23.94 9.19
C PRO A 129 26.50 24.39 7.85
N GLY A 130 25.65 24.93 6.97
CA GLY A 130 25.99 25.29 5.59
C GLY A 130 25.67 24.18 4.59
N GLU A 131 26.37 24.15 3.47
CA GLU A 131 26.14 23.20 2.37
C GLU A 131 26.53 21.76 2.76
N ASN A 132 25.60 20.84 2.50
CA ASN A 132 25.77 19.39 2.60
C ASN A 132 25.35 18.74 1.27
N VAL A 133 25.96 17.59 0.95
CA VAL A 133 25.66 16.83 -0.27
C VAL A 133 25.13 15.46 0.11
N ILE A 134 23.90 15.18 -0.33
CA ILE A 134 23.26 13.86 -0.18
C ILE A 134 23.40 13.16 -1.52
N THR A 135 23.94 11.94 -1.52
CA THR A 135 24.06 11.09 -2.71
C THR A 135 23.38 9.75 -2.45
N LEU A 136 22.61 9.30 -3.42
CA LEU A 136 21.96 7.98 -3.40
C LEU A 136 22.36 7.21 -4.64
N TYR A 137 22.73 5.96 -4.44
CA TYR A 137 22.88 4.91 -5.45
C TYR A 137 21.71 3.95 -5.32
N ALA A 138 21.03 3.66 -6.43
CA ALA A 138 19.99 2.64 -6.47
C ALA A 138 20.29 1.62 -7.56
N LYS A 139 20.02 0.34 -7.25
CA LYS A 139 20.12 -0.78 -8.18
C LYS A 139 18.84 -1.58 -8.13
N ASP A 140 18.28 -1.87 -9.30
CA ASP A 140 17.10 -2.72 -9.47
C ASP A 140 17.30 -3.68 -10.65
N ASP A 141 16.72 -4.88 -10.56
CA ASP A 141 16.63 -5.86 -11.66
C ASP A 141 15.34 -6.69 -11.51
N THR A 142 14.30 -6.30 -12.25
CA THR A 142 13.01 -7.00 -12.25
C THR A 142 13.07 -8.45 -12.78
N ARG A 143 14.24 -8.93 -13.19
CA ARG A 143 14.48 -10.32 -13.64
C ARG A 143 15.20 -11.17 -12.61
N ASP A 144 15.59 -10.59 -11.47
CA ASP A 144 16.17 -11.36 -10.35
C ASP A 144 15.05 -12.10 -9.61
N PRO A 145 15.10 -13.46 -9.55
CA PRO A 145 14.04 -14.26 -8.93
C PRO A 145 13.91 -14.09 -7.40
N LEU A 146 14.77 -13.32 -6.77
CA LEU A 146 14.73 -13.00 -5.34
C LEU A 146 14.31 -11.55 -5.07
N ILE A 147 13.91 -10.80 -6.11
CA ILE A 147 13.37 -9.45 -6.00
C ILE A 147 11.86 -9.50 -6.24
N PRO A 148 11.04 -9.09 -5.25
CA PRO A 148 9.62 -8.88 -5.46
C PRO A 148 9.41 -7.62 -6.32
N THR A 149 8.67 -7.75 -7.41
CA THR A 149 8.48 -6.69 -8.39
C THR A 149 7.02 -6.26 -8.56
N GLY A 150 6.08 -7.01 -7.96
CA GLY A 150 4.66 -6.76 -8.17
C GLY A 150 4.31 -6.81 -9.66
N LYS A 151 3.60 -5.82 -10.13
CA LYS A 151 3.17 -5.71 -11.55
C LYS A 151 4.21 -5.06 -12.47
N GLN A 152 5.44 -4.87 -12.02
CA GLN A 152 6.52 -4.33 -12.87
C GLN A 152 6.97 -5.36 -13.90
N CYS A 153 7.10 -4.91 -15.15
CA CYS A 153 7.41 -5.78 -16.28
C CYS A 153 8.89 -6.20 -16.31
N GLU A 154 9.15 -7.49 -16.47
CA GLU A 154 10.49 -8.05 -16.67
C GLU A 154 11.00 -7.92 -18.11
N ALA A 155 10.10 -7.59 -19.05
CA ALA A 155 10.41 -7.36 -20.46
C ALA A 155 10.64 -5.88 -20.78
N TYR A 156 11.16 -5.58 -21.98
CA TYR A 156 11.36 -4.20 -22.42
C TYR A 156 10.06 -3.40 -22.45
N ALA A 157 9.01 -3.96 -23.01
CA ALA A 157 7.69 -3.34 -23.11
C ALA A 157 6.69 -4.04 -22.19
N SER A 158 5.79 -3.27 -21.62
CA SER A 158 4.65 -3.76 -20.84
C SER A 158 3.78 -4.72 -21.66
N HIS A 159 3.18 -5.71 -21.00
CA HIS A 159 2.34 -6.74 -21.63
C HIS A 159 1.38 -7.37 -20.61
N GLY A 160 0.23 -7.89 -21.09
CA GLY A 160 -0.75 -8.55 -20.22
C GLY A 160 -1.13 -7.65 -19.04
N CYS A 161 -0.89 -8.14 -17.82
CA CYS A 161 -1.09 -7.43 -16.56
C CYS A 161 0.25 -7.02 -15.89
N TYR A 162 1.30 -6.81 -16.69
CA TYR A 162 2.58 -6.23 -16.26
C TYR A 162 2.81 -4.90 -16.93
N TYR A 163 3.26 -3.89 -16.17
CA TYR A 163 3.32 -2.50 -16.57
C TYR A 163 4.73 -1.93 -16.54
N THR A 164 4.89 -0.67 -16.96
CA THR A 164 6.17 0.02 -16.94
C THR A 164 6.83 -0.07 -15.56
N ARG A 165 8.13 -0.38 -15.55
CA ARG A 165 8.98 -0.51 -14.34
C ARG A 165 9.13 0.81 -13.61
N THR A 166 9.63 0.70 -12.38
CA THR A 166 10.04 1.81 -11.53
C THR A 166 11.42 1.53 -10.98
N THR A 167 12.37 2.45 -11.16
CA THR A 167 13.75 2.31 -10.66
C THR A 167 14.10 3.51 -9.77
N GLY A 168 14.73 3.25 -8.63
CA GLY A 168 15.22 4.31 -7.73
C GLY A 168 14.11 5.03 -6.96
N ILE A 169 14.27 6.34 -6.73
CA ILE A 169 13.35 7.14 -5.91
C ILE A 169 12.00 7.28 -6.62
N TRP A 170 10.90 6.88 -5.91
CA TRP A 170 9.55 7.09 -6.42
C TRP A 170 8.55 7.64 -5.38
N GLN A 171 9.02 7.91 -4.14
CA GLN A 171 8.27 8.64 -3.12
C GLN A 171 9.11 9.75 -2.52
N THR A 172 8.45 10.65 -1.77
CA THR A 172 9.06 11.84 -1.15
C THR A 172 10.35 11.53 -0.37
N VAL A 173 11.34 12.39 -0.52
CA VAL A 173 12.57 12.42 0.29
C VAL A 173 12.53 13.63 1.21
N TRP A 174 12.89 13.47 2.49
CA TRP A 174 12.86 14.59 3.44
C TRP A 174 13.87 14.44 4.57
N LEU A 175 14.19 15.57 5.20
CA LEU A 175 14.89 15.61 6.48
C LEU A 175 13.91 15.84 7.62
N GLU A 176 14.15 15.19 8.74
CA GLU A 176 13.46 15.42 10.00
C GLU A 176 14.46 15.81 11.07
N PHE A 177 14.14 16.84 11.84
CA PHE A 177 15.00 17.36 12.90
C PHE A 177 14.34 17.10 14.25
N THR A 178 15.03 16.41 15.15
CA THR A 178 14.49 16.09 16.48
C THR A 178 15.42 16.58 17.59
N PRO A 179 14.90 16.83 18.81
CA PRO A 179 15.73 16.96 20.00
C PRO A 179 16.54 15.67 20.24
N LYS A 180 17.52 15.72 21.18
CA LYS A 180 18.31 14.54 21.57
C LYS A 180 17.45 13.45 22.22
N ALA A 181 16.46 13.85 23.03
CA ALA A 181 15.44 12.97 23.59
C ALA A 181 14.17 13.09 22.72
N TYR A 182 13.72 11.98 22.11
CA TYR A 182 12.62 12.00 21.14
C TYR A 182 11.82 10.70 21.13
N ILE A 183 10.62 10.76 20.55
CA ILE A 183 9.73 9.61 20.31
C ILE A 183 10.17 8.93 19.02
N LYS A 184 10.62 7.67 19.09
CA LYS A 184 11.04 6.89 17.92
C LYS A 184 9.86 6.40 17.09
N SER A 185 8.88 5.82 17.76
CA SER A 185 7.65 5.28 17.17
C SER A 185 6.56 5.16 18.23
N VAL A 186 5.32 5.05 17.77
CA VAL A 186 4.16 4.78 18.62
C VAL A 186 3.25 3.77 17.92
N HIS A 187 2.76 2.82 18.70
CA HIS A 187 1.76 1.86 18.26
C HIS A 187 0.48 2.00 19.08
N TYR A 188 -0.68 1.87 18.42
CA TYR A 188 -2.01 2.01 19.00
C TYR A 188 -2.80 0.71 18.89
N GLU A 189 -3.40 0.27 19.99
CA GLU A 189 -4.44 -0.74 20.03
C GLU A 189 -5.70 -0.10 20.64
N THR A 190 -6.88 -0.53 20.23
CA THR A 190 -8.12 0.12 20.64
C THR A 190 -9.09 -0.86 21.30
N ASN A 191 -9.84 -0.36 22.29
CA ASN A 191 -10.95 -1.08 22.94
C ASN A 191 -12.22 -0.25 22.81
N ILE A 192 -13.11 -0.65 21.91
CA ILE A 192 -14.33 0.10 21.60
C ILE A 192 -15.36 0.07 22.75
N GLN A 193 -15.40 -1.01 23.54
CA GLN A 193 -16.35 -1.15 24.66
C GLN A 193 -15.99 -0.22 25.82
N LYS A 194 -14.70 0.01 26.05
CA LYS A 194 -14.20 0.86 27.13
C LYS A 194 -13.92 2.30 26.70
N GLY A 195 -13.85 2.56 25.38
CA GLY A 195 -13.38 3.85 24.87
C GLY A 195 -11.91 4.11 25.24
N GLU A 196 -11.06 3.10 25.09
CA GLU A 196 -9.65 3.17 25.47
C GLU A 196 -8.73 3.00 24.26
N VAL A 197 -7.62 3.74 24.25
CA VAL A 197 -6.49 3.57 23.35
C VAL A 197 -5.29 3.10 24.16
N TYR A 198 -4.77 1.92 23.85
CA TYR A 198 -3.53 1.40 24.42
C TYR A 198 -2.37 1.87 23.58
N LEU A 199 -1.52 2.71 24.13
CA LEU A 199 -0.42 3.37 23.46
C LEU A 199 0.88 2.72 23.89
N THR A 200 1.68 2.23 22.93
CA THR A 200 3.05 1.74 23.15
C THR A 200 4.02 2.66 22.41
N ALA A 201 4.82 3.43 23.16
CA ALA A 201 5.83 4.32 22.60
C ALA A 201 7.24 3.75 22.78
N GLN A 202 8.10 3.94 21.75
CA GLN A 202 9.55 3.73 21.84
C GLN A 202 10.22 5.09 21.96
N LEU A 203 11.03 5.28 23.00
CA LEU A 203 11.64 6.55 23.37
C LEU A 203 13.16 6.48 23.30
N GLU A 204 13.78 7.54 22.81
CA GLU A 204 15.22 7.76 22.95
C GLU A 204 15.47 8.81 24.03
N GLY A 205 16.32 8.50 25.00
CA GLY A 205 16.56 9.33 26.19
C GLY A 205 15.57 9.06 27.31
N CYS A 206 15.54 9.96 28.30
CA CYS A 206 14.70 9.86 29.50
C CYS A 206 14.04 11.20 29.80
N GLY A 207 12.77 11.17 30.23
CA GLY A 207 12.02 12.38 30.60
C GLY A 207 10.55 12.15 30.77
N ASP A 208 9.78 13.22 30.76
CA ASP A 208 8.33 13.18 30.92
C ASP A 208 7.65 12.98 29.57
N PHE A 209 6.67 12.08 29.53
CA PHE A 209 5.83 11.81 28.36
C PHE A 209 4.38 12.22 28.64
N ALA A 210 3.72 12.77 27.62
CA ALA A 210 2.27 12.99 27.66
C ALA A 210 1.63 12.72 26.30
N ALA A 211 0.38 12.23 26.33
CA ALA A 211 -0.49 12.14 25.18
C ALA A 211 -1.83 12.82 25.47
N VAL A 212 -2.31 13.60 24.52
CA VAL A 212 -3.61 14.30 24.60
C VAL A 212 -4.41 13.93 23.36
N ALA A 213 -5.65 13.47 23.58
CA ALA A 213 -6.59 13.20 22.50
C ALA A 213 -7.62 14.33 22.37
N SER A 214 -7.97 14.69 21.13
CA SER A 214 -9.08 15.57 20.80
C SER A 214 -9.91 15.02 19.65
N TYR A 215 -11.18 15.41 19.59
CA TYR A 215 -12.09 15.12 18.48
C TYR A 215 -12.81 16.39 18.08
N GLU A 216 -12.69 16.78 16.80
CA GLU A 216 -13.22 18.06 16.29
C GLU A 216 -12.80 19.27 17.16
N GLY A 217 -11.54 19.28 17.59
CA GLY A 217 -10.97 20.34 18.43
C GLY A 217 -11.38 20.31 19.91
N ARG A 218 -12.24 19.36 20.35
CA ARG A 218 -12.66 19.21 21.75
C ARG A 218 -11.77 18.18 22.45
N PRO A 219 -11.24 18.47 23.66
CA PRO A 219 -10.45 17.50 24.43
C PRO A 219 -11.28 16.26 24.79
N MET A 220 -10.71 15.07 24.54
CA MET A 220 -11.34 13.78 24.82
C MET A 220 -10.65 12.96 25.90
N GLY A 221 -9.41 13.27 26.21
CA GLY A 221 -8.64 12.58 27.25
C GLY A 221 -7.18 12.92 27.22
N SER A 222 -6.48 12.56 28.30
CA SER A 222 -5.03 12.72 28.36
C SER A 222 -4.41 11.69 29.30
N VAL A 223 -3.14 11.36 29.06
CA VAL A 223 -2.34 10.49 29.92
C VAL A 223 -0.92 11.04 30.02
N LYS A 224 -0.28 10.87 31.18
CA LYS A 224 1.08 11.35 31.46
C LYS A 224 1.87 10.29 32.21
N ALA A 225 3.17 10.27 31.97
CA ALA A 225 4.12 9.48 32.74
C ALA A 225 5.41 10.29 32.94
N ALA A 226 5.92 10.30 34.20
CA ALA A 226 7.11 11.08 34.55
C ALA A 226 8.37 10.20 34.54
N ASN A 227 9.48 10.78 34.09
CA ASN A 227 10.82 10.19 34.13
C ASN A 227 10.89 8.77 33.50
N VAL A 228 10.32 8.62 32.29
CA VAL A 228 10.28 7.35 31.53
C VAL A 228 11.41 7.27 30.51
N CYS A 229 11.87 6.05 30.23
CA CYS A 229 12.92 5.73 29.24
C CYS A 229 12.58 4.48 28.45
N GLY A 230 13.10 4.38 27.23
CA GLY A 230 12.99 3.18 26.40
C GLY A 230 11.55 2.89 25.96
N GLN A 231 10.98 1.75 26.34
CA GLN A 231 9.62 1.40 25.98
C GLN A 231 8.62 1.83 27.06
N LEU A 232 7.55 2.51 26.65
CA LEU A 232 6.46 2.98 27.51
C LEU A 232 5.13 2.42 27.01
N ARG A 233 4.30 1.90 27.94
CA ARG A 233 2.91 1.50 27.66
C ARG A 233 1.95 2.28 28.54
N LEU A 234 0.93 2.90 27.93
CA LEU A 234 -0.09 3.71 28.64
C LEU A 234 -1.48 3.40 28.11
N THR A 235 -2.47 3.64 28.96
CA THR A 235 -3.89 3.61 28.56
C THR A 235 -4.42 5.03 28.55
N LEU A 236 -4.91 5.48 27.39
CA LEU A 236 -5.59 6.74 27.20
C LEU A 236 -7.09 6.48 27.13
N SER A 237 -7.83 6.90 28.17
CA SER A 237 -9.29 6.80 28.21
C SER A 237 -9.94 8.00 27.53
N LEU A 238 -10.93 7.73 26.67
CA LEU A 238 -11.67 8.73 25.92
C LEU A 238 -13.01 9.03 26.61
N SER A 239 -13.36 10.30 26.73
CA SER A 239 -14.62 10.75 27.38
C SER A 239 -15.86 10.51 26.53
N GLU A 240 -15.70 10.45 25.20
CA GLU A 240 -16.76 10.14 24.22
C GLU A 240 -16.24 9.09 23.23
N ILE A 241 -17.12 8.22 22.75
CA ILE A 241 -16.80 7.15 21.80
C ILE A 241 -17.33 7.54 20.43
N HIS A 242 -16.41 7.83 19.49
CA HIS A 242 -16.67 8.07 18.08
C HIS A 242 -16.01 6.98 17.26
N LEU A 243 -16.80 5.97 16.86
CA LEU A 243 -16.26 4.81 16.14
C LEU A 243 -15.91 5.18 14.71
N TRP A 244 -14.74 4.74 14.27
CA TRP A 244 -14.37 4.70 12.87
C TRP A 244 -15.18 3.59 12.18
N GLU A 245 -15.86 3.92 11.08
CA GLU A 245 -16.74 3.00 10.34
C GLU A 245 -16.59 3.22 8.82
N PRO A 246 -16.95 2.23 7.98
CA PRO A 246 -17.03 2.44 6.54
C PRO A 246 -17.90 3.65 6.18
N GLY A 247 -17.35 4.57 5.37
CA GLY A 247 -18.00 5.84 5.01
C GLY A 247 -18.03 6.89 6.12
N ALA A 248 -17.45 6.61 7.29
CA ALA A 248 -17.37 7.52 8.42
C ALA A 248 -16.00 7.43 9.11
N GLY A 249 -15.01 8.10 8.52
CA GLY A 249 -13.61 8.13 8.98
C GLY A 249 -13.41 9.01 10.21
N ARG A 250 -14.04 8.66 11.35
CA ARG A 250 -13.93 9.40 12.60
C ARG A 250 -12.57 9.13 13.25
N LEU A 251 -11.75 10.15 13.34
CA LEU A 251 -10.40 10.09 13.88
C LEU A 251 -10.27 11.01 15.09
N TYR A 252 -9.58 10.54 16.11
CA TYR A 252 -9.13 11.38 17.21
C TYR A 252 -7.73 11.90 16.87
N ASP A 253 -7.56 13.22 16.95
CA ASP A 253 -6.23 13.83 16.86
C ASP A 253 -5.46 13.52 18.15
N LEU A 254 -4.20 13.16 18.03
CA LEU A 254 -3.31 12.91 19.14
C LEU A 254 -2.13 13.89 19.11
N GLN A 255 -1.89 14.55 20.22
CA GLN A 255 -0.68 15.31 20.46
C GLN A 255 0.20 14.55 21.46
N LEU A 256 1.36 14.11 21.00
CA LEU A 256 2.34 13.40 21.82
C LEU A 256 3.49 14.35 22.16
N THR A 257 3.93 14.34 23.42
CA THR A 257 5.06 15.13 23.86
C THR A 257 6.02 14.27 24.68
N PHE A 258 7.32 14.42 24.41
CA PHE A 258 8.35 13.78 25.20
C PHE A 258 9.54 14.75 25.35
N CYS A 259 9.79 15.24 26.56
CA CYS A 259 10.71 16.35 26.78
C CYS A 259 10.36 17.55 25.89
N GLU A 260 11.25 17.92 24.96
CA GLU A 260 11.05 18.99 23.98
C GLU A 260 10.43 18.48 22.67
N ASP A 261 10.38 17.16 22.44
CA ASP A 261 9.83 16.58 21.23
C ASP A 261 8.29 16.63 21.21
N ARG A 262 7.74 16.96 20.04
CA ARG A 262 6.31 17.05 19.80
C ARG A 262 5.97 16.33 18.52
N VAL A 263 5.03 15.39 18.60
CA VAL A 263 4.54 14.63 17.46
C VAL A 263 3.02 14.79 17.37
N GLN A 264 2.55 15.15 16.20
CA GLN A 264 1.12 15.10 15.83
C GLN A 264 0.83 13.72 15.23
N SER A 265 -0.27 13.12 15.68
CA SER A 265 -0.71 11.81 15.24
C SER A 265 -2.23 11.74 15.26
N TYR A 266 -2.81 10.60 14.90
CA TYR A 266 -4.23 10.33 15.04
C TYR A 266 -4.49 8.84 15.24
N VAL A 267 -5.70 8.51 15.71
CA VAL A 267 -6.17 7.13 15.87
C VAL A 267 -7.65 7.02 15.57
N GLY A 268 -8.05 5.94 14.90
CA GLY A 268 -9.45 5.54 14.70
C GLY A 268 -9.86 4.44 15.68
N LEU A 269 -10.94 4.65 16.42
CA LEU A 269 -11.45 3.68 17.38
C LEU A 269 -12.33 2.65 16.68
N ARG A 270 -11.84 1.44 16.47
CA ARG A 270 -12.59 0.35 15.84
C ARG A 270 -12.20 -1.03 16.36
N SER A 271 -13.05 -2.03 16.09
CA SER A 271 -12.75 -3.46 16.24
C SER A 271 -12.98 -4.22 14.93
N ILE A 272 -12.24 -5.31 14.75
CA ILE A 272 -12.44 -6.28 13.64
C ILE A 272 -12.56 -7.67 14.26
N ARG A 273 -13.52 -8.47 13.77
CA ARG A 273 -13.69 -9.86 14.17
C ARG A 273 -14.35 -10.67 13.05
N LEU A 274 -13.96 -11.92 12.93
CA LEU A 274 -14.62 -12.90 12.07
C LEU A 274 -15.62 -13.72 12.89
N ASP A 275 -16.80 -14.00 12.32
CA ASP A 275 -17.85 -14.78 12.98
C ASP A 275 -18.64 -15.61 11.95
N GLY A 276 -18.37 -16.91 11.89
CA GLY A 276 -18.90 -17.75 10.83
C GLY A 276 -18.45 -17.25 9.46
N PHE A 277 -19.39 -16.92 8.58
CA PHE A 277 -19.10 -16.32 7.29
C PHE A 277 -18.94 -14.78 7.34
N LYS A 278 -19.24 -14.14 8.48
CA LYS A 278 -19.32 -12.69 8.60
C LYS A 278 -17.97 -12.07 8.91
N PHE A 279 -17.70 -10.94 8.27
CA PHE A 279 -16.66 -9.99 8.64
C PHE A 279 -17.31 -8.86 9.43
N LEU A 280 -16.95 -8.73 10.71
CA LEU A 280 -17.54 -7.74 11.62
C LEU A 280 -16.59 -6.56 11.81
N ILE A 281 -17.10 -5.35 11.61
CA ILE A 281 -16.48 -4.09 12.04
C ILE A 281 -17.38 -3.49 13.11
N ASN A 282 -16.83 -3.22 14.31
CA ASN A 282 -17.58 -2.73 15.46
C ASN A 282 -18.80 -3.60 15.79
N GLU A 283 -18.62 -4.93 15.71
CA GLU A 283 -19.65 -5.95 15.95
C GLU A 283 -20.84 -5.94 14.95
N LYS A 284 -20.72 -5.19 13.84
CA LYS A 284 -21.72 -5.17 12.75
C LYS A 284 -21.18 -5.94 11.54
N SER A 285 -22.05 -6.75 10.91
CA SER A 285 -21.72 -7.40 9.63
C SER A 285 -21.55 -6.36 8.52
N VAL A 286 -20.40 -6.36 7.88
CA VAL A 286 -20.06 -5.44 6.79
C VAL A 286 -19.77 -6.23 5.52
N PHE A 287 -20.55 -5.98 4.48
CA PHE A 287 -20.22 -6.51 3.16
C PHE A 287 -19.16 -5.62 2.49
N GLN A 288 -18.04 -6.21 2.15
CA GLN A 288 -16.92 -5.52 1.52
C GLN A 288 -17.14 -5.43 0.01
N ARG A 289 -17.45 -4.24 -0.48
CA ARG A 289 -17.57 -3.91 -1.90
C ARG A 289 -16.25 -3.36 -2.37
N LEU A 290 -15.31 -4.26 -2.68
CA LEU A 290 -13.96 -3.86 -3.02
C LEU A 290 -13.75 -3.75 -4.52
N VAL A 291 -12.77 -2.94 -4.87
CA VAL A 291 -12.19 -2.87 -6.22
C VAL A 291 -10.70 -3.11 -6.15
N LEU A 292 -10.13 -3.71 -7.17
CA LEU A 292 -8.69 -3.86 -7.32
C LEU A 292 -8.10 -2.51 -7.75
N ASP A 293 -7.15 -1.97 -6.96
CA ASP A 293 -6.42 -0.75 -7.28
C ASP A 293 -4.94 -1.05 -7.48
N GLN A 294 -4.43 -0.78 -8.67
CA GLN A 294 -3.03 -1.02 -9.03
C GLN A 294 -2.12 0.15 -8.63
N GLY A 295 -2.67 1.34 -8.39
CA GLY A 295 -1.91 2.52 -8.00
C GLY A 295 -0.91 3.02 -9.04
N PHE A 296 -1.23 2.90 -10.33
CA PHE A 296 -0.42 3.43 -11.44
C PHE A 296 -1.03 4.71 -12.00
N TYR A 297 -0.17 5.60 -12.51
CA TYR A 297 -0.54 6.91 -13.05
C TYR A 297 0.08 7.12 -14.44
N PRO A 298 -0.66 7.70 -15.43
CA PRO A 298 -0.18 7.81 -16.81
C PRO A 298 1.17 8.53 -16.95
N ASP A 299 1.35 9.63 -16.21
CA ASP A 299 2.56 10.46 -16.29
C ASP A 299 3.57 10.19 -15.17
N GLY A 300 3.15 9.49 -14.10
CA GLY A 300 3.95 9.27 -12.89
C GLY A 300 4.40 7.82 -12.65
N VAL A 301 3.88 6.86 -13.40
CA VAL A 301 4.06 5.40 -13.19
C VAL A 301 3.61 5.03 -11.77
N TYR A 302 4.48 4.75 -10.83
CA TYR A 302 4.13 4.45 -9.44
C TYR A 302 3.80 5.68 -8.59
N THR A 303 4.25 6.87 -9.01
CA THR A 303 4.11 8.09 -8.21
C THR A 303 2.89 8.90 -8.64
N ALA A 304 1.96 9.13 -7.72
CA ALA A 304 0.84 10.03 -7.96
C ALA A 304 1.33 11.45 -8.25
N PRO A 305 0.75 12.16 -9.24
CA PRO A 305 1.20 13.50 -9.60
C PRO A 305 0.95 14.54 -8.50
N SER A 306 0.02 14.28 -7.60
CA SER A 306 -0.33 15.16 -6.48
C SER A 306 -1.02 14.40 -5.36
N ASP A 307 -1.10 14.97 -4.15
CA ASP A 307 -1.89 14.45 -3.03
C ASP A 307 -3.38 14.33 -3.39
N ALA A 308 -3.90 15.32 -4.15
CA ALA A 308 -5.28 15.29 -4.65
C ALA A 308 -5.55 14.14 -5.63
N ALA A 309 -4.53 13.62 -6.35
CA ALA A 309 -4.70 12.46 -7.20
C ALA A 309 -4.88 11.17 -6.38
N LEU A 310 -4.16 11.04 -5.25
CA LEU A 310 -4.35 9.94 -4.30
C LEU A 310 -5.77 9.94 -3.72
N GLU A 311 -6.22 11.10 -3.24
CA GLU A 311 -7.57 11.28 -2.70
C GLU A 311 -8.63 11.05 -3.79
N GLY A 312 -8.35 11.48 -5.02
CA GLY A 312 -9.23 11.34 -6.18
C GLY A 312 -9.52 9.88 -6.55
N ASP A 313 -8.55 8.98 -6.51
CA ASP A 313 -8.77 7.55 -6.81
C ASP A 313 -9.75 6.92 -5.80
N ILE A 314 -9.66 7.30 -4.51
CA ILE A 314 -10.62 6.88 -3.49
C ILE A 314 -12.03 7.44 -3.81
N ASP A 315 -12.14 8.71 -4.20
CA ASP A 315 -13.43 9.34 -4.55
C ASP A 315 -14.06 8.70 -5.78
N LEU A 316 -13.26 8.35 -6.79
CA LEU A 316 -13.71 7.61 -7.97
C LEU A 316 -14.27 6.24 -7.60
N SER A 317 -13.59 5.52 -6.72
CA SER A 317 -14.06 4.23 -6.20
C SER A 317 -15.38 4.36 -5.44
N LEU A 318 -15.48 5.31 -4.50
CA LEU A 318 -16.69 5.60 -3.75
C LEU A 318 -17.87 6.01 -4.66
N ALA A 319 -17.61 6.79 -5.71
CA ALA A 319 -18.62 7.22 -6.67
C ALA A 319 -19.25 6.04 -7.43
N MET A 320 -18.50 4.95 -7.65
CA MET A 320 -19.00 3.70 -8.24
C MET A 320 -19.73 2.79 -7.24
N GLY A 321 -19.77 3.15 -5.93
CA GLY A 321 -20.45 2.37 -4.90
C GLY A 321 -19.57 1.31 -4.21
N PHE A 322 -18.27 1.32 -4.44
CA PHE A 322 -17.33 0.56 -3.64
C PHE A 322 -17.16 1.22 -2.26
N ASN A 323 -16.80 0.44 -1.26
CA ASN A 323 -16.49 0.94 0.08
C ASN A 323 -15.03 0.64 0.48
N GLY A 324 -14.23 0.11 -0.44
CA GLY A 324 -12.84 -0.24 -0.18
C GLY A 324 -12.13 -0.79 -1.42
N ALA A 325 -10.85 -1.12 -1.23
CA ALA A 325 -10.00 -1.70 -2.25
C ALA A 325 -9.07 -2.79 -1.68
N ARG A 326 -8.63 -3.68 -2.56
CA ARG A 326 -7.37 -4.38 -2.42
C ARG A 326 -6.28 -3.52 -3.07
N LEU A 327 -5.25 -3.17 -2.31
CA LEU A 327 -4.10 -2.39 -2.80
C LEU A 327 -3.12 -3.33 -3.49
N HIS A 328 -3.41 -3.61 -4.78
CA HIS A 328 -2.93 -4.81 -5.45
C HIS A 328 -1.45 -4.75 -5.85
N GLU A 329 -0.69 -5.76 -5.37
CA GLU A 329 0.71 -5.96 -5.74
C GLU A 329 1.59 -4.70 -5.61
N LYS A 330 1.27 -3.84 -4.62
CA LYS A 330 1.98 -2.60 -4.34
C LYS A 330 1.72 -2.15 -2.90
N ILE A 331 2.78 -1.76 -2.18
CA ILE A 331 2.62 -1.08 -0.90
C ILE A 331 2.43 0.41 -1.19
N PHE A 332 1.23 0.90 -0.92
CA PHE A 332 0.87 2.29 -1.20
C PHE A 332 1.53 3.25 -0.21
N GLU A 333 1.67 4.51 -0.62
CA GLU A 333 2.26 5.53 0.26
C GLU A 333 1.34 5.87 1.46
N GLU A 334 1.94 6.23 2.60
CA GLU A 334 1.23 6.55 3.84
C GLU A 334 0.19 7.67 3.66
N ARG A 335 0.38 8.57 2.67
CA ARG A 335 -0.62 9.59 2.31
C ARG A 335 -1.92 9.01 1.76
N PHE A 336 -1.85 7.96 0.94
CA PHE A 336 -3.05 7.27 0.45
C PHE A 336 -3.82 6.64 1.61
N LEU A 337 -3.12 5.94 2.51
CA LEU A 337 -3.73 5.34 3.70
C LEU A 337 -4.37 6.38 4.62
N TYR A 338 -3.74 7.56 4.77
CA TYR A 338 -4.34 8.69 5.50
C TYR A 338 -5.67 9.15 4.90
N HIS A 339 -5.77 9.24 3.57
CA HIS A 339 -7.03 9.58 2.92
C HIS A 339 -8.08 8.48 3.11
N CYS A 340 -7.68 7.20 3.07
CA CYS A 340 -8.55 6.06 3.41
C CYS A 340 -9.09 6.16 4.85
N ASP A 341 -8.20 6.46 5.82
CA ASP A 341 -8.57 6.64 7.22
C ASP A 341 -9.61 7.75 7.40
N ARG A 342 -9.40 8.89 6.74
CA ARG A 342 -10.31 10.06 6.82
C ARG A 342 -11.66 9.83 6.17
N LYS A 343 -11.71 9.01 5.12
CA LYS A 343 -12.95 8.75 4.36
C LYS A 343 -13.72 7.52 4.88
N GLY A 344 -13.14 6.73 5.77
CA GLY A 344 -13.72 5.45 6.16
C GLY A 344 -13.70 4.45 5.00
N TYR A 345 -12.63 4.45 4.21
CA TYR A 345 -12.45 3.57 3.07
C TYR A 345 -11.68 2.32 3.48
N LEU A 346 -12.23 1.13 3.23
CA LEU A 346 -11.63 -0.14 3.64
C LEU A 346 -10.48 -0.52 2.74
N VAL A 347 -9.36 -0.98 3.29
CA VAL A 347 -8.22 -1.45 2.49
C VAL A 347 -7.66 -2.77 3.02
N TRP A 348 -7.29 -3.65 2.08
CA TRP A 348 -6.41 -4.78 2.32
C TRP A 348 -4.98 -4.37 1.97
N GLY A 349 -4.06 -4.47 2.94
CA GLY A 349 -2.64 -4.27 2.73
C GLY A 349 -2.04 -5.50 2.05
N GLU A 350 -1.45 -5.31 0.87
CA GLU A 350 -0.88 -6.40 0.07
C GLU A 350 0.61 -6.15 -0.19
N TYR A 351 1.36 -7.24 -0.20
CA TYR A 351 2.77 -7.23 -0.57
C TYR A 351 2.93 -7.52 -2.08
N PRO A 352 3.83 -6.82 -2.79
CA PRO A 352 4.08 -7.01 -4.22
C PRO A 352 4.91 -8.27 -4.51
N ASN A 353 4.35 -9.45 -4.26
CA ASN A 353 5.08 -10.72 -4.29
C ASN A 353 5.43 -11.24 -5.68
N TRP A 354 4.79 -10.76 -6.75
CA TRP A 354 5.11 -11.22 -8.09
C TRP A 354 6.57 -10.86 -8.46
N GLY A 355 7.18 -11.64 -9.36
CA GLY A 355 8.62 -11.60 -9.60
C GLY A 355 9.42 -12.50 -8.65
N LEU A 356 9.01 -12.61 -7.39
CA LEU A 356 9.65 -13.47 -6.42
C LEU A 356 9.34 -14.95 -6.70
N HIS A 357 10.36 -15.79 -6.78
CA HIS A 357 10.19 -17.23 -6.98
C HIS A 357 9.86 -17.95 -5.66
N HIS A 358 8.57 -17.91 -5.29
CA HIS A 358 8.04 -18.46 -4.05
C HIS A 358 8.11 -20.00 -3.94
N GLU A 359 8.55 -20.71 -4.98
CA GLU A 359 8.91 -22.12 -4.92
C GLU A 359 10.28 -22.38 -4.26
N ARG A 360 11.06 -21.33 -4.00
CA ARG A 360 12.40 -21.41 -3.41
C ARG A 360 12.39 -21.03 -1.94
N PRO A 361 13.09 -21.82 -1.07
CA PRO A 361 13.19 -21.49 0.34
C PRO A 361 13.88 -20.14 0.62
N ASP A 362 14.84 -19.73 -0.22
CA ASP A 362 15.58 -18.48 -0.09
C ASP A 362 14.79 -17.24 -0.52
N ALA A 363 13.61 -17.40 -1.13
CA ALA A 363 12.66 -16.32 -1.36
C ALA A 363 12.27 -15.56 -0.07
N ILE A 364 12.40 -16.21 1.11
CA ILE A 364 12.16 -15.55 2.40
C ILE A 364 13.02 -14.29 2.60
N TYR A 365 14.24 -14.24 2.04
CA TYR A 365 15.12 -13.07 2.12
C TYR A 365 14.67 -11.90 1.22
N GLY A 366 13.79 -12.17 0.26
CA GLY A 366 13.15 -11.15 -0.57
C GLY A 366 11.92 -10.52 0.10
N ILE A 367 11.09 -11.34 0.75
CA ILE A 367 9.81 -10.86 1.30
C ILE A 367 9.88 -10.47 2.77
N LEU A 368 10.46 -11.28 3.65
CA LEU A 368 10.30 -11.14 5.11
C LEU A 368 10.78 -9.79 5.66
N PRO A 369 11.95 -9.24 5.26
CA PRO A 369 12.43 -7.98 5.82
C PRO A 369 11.46 -6.82 5.53
N GLU A 370 11.09 -6.62 4.27
CA GLU A 370 10.24 -5.51 3.86
C GLU A 370 8.77 -5.71 4.30
N TRP A 371 8.29 -6.95 4.36
CA TRP A 371 6.97 -7.26 4.92
C TRP A 371 6.85 -6.86 6.40
N LEU A 372 7.90 -7.11 7.18
CA LEU A 372 7.94 -6.67 8.59
C LEU A 372 7.95 -5.14 8.70
N GLU A 373 8.66 -4.46 7.82
CA GLU A 373 8.68 -2.99 7.76
C GLU A 373 7.31 -2.43 7.37
N GLU A 374 6.59 -3.04 6.41
CA GLU A 374 5.22 -2.66 6.06
C GLU A 374 4.27 -2.82 7.25
N LEU A 375 4.26 -4.00 7.88
CA LEU A 375 3.42 -4.24 9.05
C LEU A 375 3.66 -3.21 10.16
N GLU A 376 4.94 -2.89 10.46
CA GLU A 376 5.29 -1.90 11.48
C GLU A 376 4.88 -0.49 11.07
N ARG A 377 5.04 -0.12 9.79
CA ARG A 377 4.66 1.18 9.24
C ARG A 377 3.15 1.41 9.30
N ASP A 378 2.37 0.40 8.88
CA ASP A 378 0.97 0.60 8.49
C ASP A 378 -0.06 0.10 9.52
N ARG A 379 0.34 -0.70 10.51
CA ARG A 379 -0.59 -1.29 11.50
C ARG A 379 -1.41 -0.30 12.33
N ASN A 380 -1.03 0.99 12.35
CA ASN A 380 -1.80 2.01 13.06
C ASN A 380 -2.99 2.55 12.24
N HIS A 381 -3.04 2.32 10.92
CA HIS A 381 -4.12 2.81 10.06
C HIS A 381 -5.42 2.05 10.30
N PRO A 382 -6.51 2.73 10.74
CA PRO A 382 -7.79 2.06 10.95
C PRO A 382 -8.43 1.55 9.65
N ALA A 383 -8.11 2.14 8.51
CA ALA A 383 -8.59 1.72 7.20
C ALA A 383 -8.12 0.33 6.79
N ILE A 384 -6.92 -0.10 7.24
CA ILE A 384 -6.43 -1.44 6.95
C ILE A 384 -7.21 -2.46 7.76
N ILE A 385 -7.96 -3.32 7.07
CA ILE A 385 -8.86 -4.31 7.68
C ILE A 385 -8.33 -5.74 7.61
N GLY A 386 -7.32 -5.99 6.82
CA GLY A 386 -6.66 -7.29 6.68
C GLY A 386 -5.34 -7.20 5.93
N TRP A 387 -4.58 -8.27 5.99
CA TRP A 387 -3.27 -8.42 5.37
C TRP A 387 -3.26 -9.54 4.33
N CYS A 388 -2.50 -9.36 3.25
CA CYS A 388 -2.34 -10.34 2.20
C CYS A 388 -0.89 -10.33 1.68
N PRO A 389 0.03 -11.15 2.25
CA PRO A 389 1.44 -11.15 1.87
C PRO A 389 1.73 -11.76 0.49
N PHE A 390 0.82 -12.59 -0.03
CA PHE A 390 0.98 -13.19 -1.35
C PHE A 390 -0.32 -13.11 -2.15
N ASN A 391 -0.18 -12.90 -3.44
CA ASN A 391 -1.23 -13.01 -4.44
C ASN A 391 -0.83 -14.07 -5.47
N GLU A 392 -1.73 -15.01 -5.77
CA GLU A 392 -1.60 -15.98 -6.86
C GLU A 392 -0.24 -16.69 -6.93
N THR A 393 0.04 -17.51 -5.94
CA THR A 393 1.27 -18.30 -5.86
C THR A 393 1.19 -19.56 -6.75
N TRP A 394 1.20 -19.34 -8.06
CA TRP A 394 1.07 -20.41 -9.06
C TRP A 394 2.19 -21.44 -9.00
N ASP A 395 1.84 -22.72 -9.22
CA ASP A 395 2.81 -23.76 -9.56
C ASP A 395 3.27 -23.54 -11.01
N GLN A 396 4.46 -22.94 -11.17
CA GLN A 396 4.98 -22.58 -12.49
C GLN A 396 5.95 -23.62 -13.05
N LYS A 397 5.80 -23.96 -14.34
CA LYS A 397 6.76 -24.80 -15.11
C LYS A 397 7.19 -26.09 -14.39
N GLY A 398 6.28 -26.72 -13.60
CA GLY A 398 6.57 -27.90 -12.81
C GLY A 398 7.23 -27.64 -11.46
N HIS A 399 7.42 -26.39 -11.07
CA HIS A 399 7.84 -25.98 -9.73
C HIS A 399 6.61 -25.69 -8.87
N ARG A 400 6.56 -26.32 -7.71
CA ARG A 400 5.48 -26.12 -6.73
C ARG A 400 5.88 -25.04 -5.74
N GLN A 401 4.92 -24.19 -5.33
CA GLN A 401 5.15 -23.23 -4.24
C GLN A 401 5.72 -23.94 -3.00
N PHE A 402 6.58 -23.24 -2.27
CA PHE A 402 7.13 -23.72 -1.02
C PHE A 402 6.18 -23.39 0.13
N ASP A 403 5.29 -24.35 0.46
CA ASP A 403 4.20 -24.16 1.44
C ASP A 403 4.71 -23.63 2.80
N ASP A 404 5.92 -24.02 3.23
CA ASP A 404 6.46 -23.55 4.50
C ASP A 404 6.85 -22.07 4.46
N LEU A 405 7.20 -21.50 3.31
CA LEU A 405 7.40 -20.06 3.16
C LEU A 405 6.10 -19.29 3.45
N LEU A 406 4.99 -19.69 2.81
CA LEU A 406 3.69 -19.05 2.99
C LEU A 406 3.24 -19.19 4.46
N ARG A 407 3.38 -20.37 5.05
CA ARG A 407 3.06 -20.62 6.47
C ARG A 407 3.88 -19.75 7.42
N MET A 408 5.18 -19.60 7.17
CA MET A 408 6.05 -18.75 7.99
C MET A 408 5.63 -17.27 7.90
N ILE A 409 5.38 -16.76 6.71
CA ILE A 409 4.97 -15.37 6.52
C ILE A 409 3.60 -15.11 7.16
N TYR A 410 2.61 -16.00 6.97
CA TYR A 410 1.32 -15.91 7.68
C TYR A 410 1.51 -15.84 9.20
N ARG A 411 2.31 -16.76 9.79
CA ARG A 411 2.52 -16.79 11.25
C ARG A 411 3.27 -15.56 11.77
N VAL A 412 4.21 -15.03 11.01
CA VAL A 412 4.89 -13.78 11.33
C VAL A 412 3.90 -12.62 11.30
N THR A 413 3.04 -12.54 10.29
CA THR A 413 1.99 -11.52 10.20
C THR A 413 1.10 -11.54 11.44
N LYS A 414 0.62 -12.72 11.85
CA LYS A 414 -0.22 -12.90 13.04
C LYS A 414 0.52 -12.64 14.37
N ALA A 415 1.84 -12.83 14.39
CA ALA A 415 2.66 -12.49 15.56
C ALA A 415 2.88 -10.97 15.73
N VAL A 416 2.99 -10.24 14.62
CA VAL A 416 3.16 -8.78 14.61
C VAL A 416 1.82 -8.06 14.78
N ASP A 417 0.79 -8.50 14.07
CA ASP A 417 -0.57 -7.94 14.14
C ASP A 417 -1.65 -9.03 14.29
N PRO A 418 -1.97 -9.42 15.52
CA PRO A 418 -3.04 -10.40 15.78
C PRO A 418 -4.45 -9.79 15.64
N SER A 419 -4.57 -8.45 15.49
CA SER A 419 -5.85 -7.74 15.50
C SER A 419 -6.60 -7.79 14.17
N ARG A 420 -5.91 -8.17 13.09
CA ARG A 420 -6.47 -8.25 11.74
C ARG A 420 -6.39 -9.68 11.18
N PRO A 421 -7.35 -10.10 10.35
CA PRO A 421 -7.21 -11.33 9.58
C PRO A 421 -6.10 -11.21 8.54
N CYS A 422 -5.55 -12.37 8.18
CA CYS A 422 -4.55 -12.52 7.12
C CYS A 422 -5.01 -13.58 6.12
N ILE A 423 -5.02 -13.23 4.85
CA ILE A 423 -5.10 -14.16 3.72
C ILE A 423 -3.66 -14.53 3.38
N ASP A 424 -3.30 -15.79 3.50
CA ASP A 424 -1.91 -16.24 3.31
C ASP A 424 -1.44 -16.09 1.87
N THR A 425 -2.29 -16.43 0.90
CA THR A 425 -2.12 -16.19 -0.53
C THR A 425 -3.49 -16.00 -1.18
N SER A 426 -3.73 -14.85 -1.80
CA SER A 426 -5.03 -14.58 -2.40
C SER A 426 -5.25 -15.40 -3.67
N GLY A 427 -6.44 -15.99 -3.77
CA GLY A 427 -6.95 -16.61 -4.98
C GLY A 427 -6.64 -18.08 -5.17
N ASN A 428 -5.54 -18.60 -4.64
CA ASN A 428 -5.20 -20.02 -4.81
C ASN A 428 -4.11 -20.51 -3.85
N TYR A 429 -4.10 -21.83 -3.69
CA TYR A 429 -3.10 -22.64 -2.99
C TYR A 429 -2.88 -22.27 -1.54
N HIS A 430 -3.98 -21.99 -0.81
CA HIS A 430 -3.96 -21.73 0.63
C HIS A 430 -3.25 -22.83 1.42
N VAL A 431 -2.49 -22.42 2.43
CA VAL A 431 -1.74 -23.30 3.34
C VAL A 431 -2.20 -23.13 4.78
N GLU A 432 -2.24 -21.90 5.29
CA GLU A 432 -2.73 -21.52 6.61
C GLU A 432 -3.28 -20.10 6.53
N THR A 433 -4.61 -19.93 6.58
CA THR A 433 -5.28 -18.66 6.35
C THR A 433 -6.44 -18.42 7.31
N ASP A 434 -6.71 -17.16 7.66
CA ASP A 434 -7.90 -16.78 8.42
C ASP A 434 -9.17 -16.72 7.54
N ILE A 435 -8.99 -16.43 6.25
CA ILE A 435 -10.06 -16.26 5.27
C ILE A 435 -9.69 -17.07 4.03
N TYR A 436 -10.65 -17.82 3.51
CA TYR A 436 -10.50 -18.57 2.27
C TYR A 436 -11.08 -17.76 1.13
N ASP A 437 -10.24 -17.30 0.23
CA ASP A 437 -10.67 -16.52 -0.92
C ASP A 437 -10.36 -17.23 -2.25
N VAL A 438 -11.07 -16.81 -3.29
CA VAL A 438 -10.90 -17.36 -4.63
C VAL A 438 -10.88 -16.25 -5.67
N HIS A 439 -10.10 -16.47 -6.75
CA HIS A 439 -10.18 -15.69 -7.97
C HIS A 439 -11.00 -16.46 -9.00
N ASP A 440 -12.09 -15.87 -9.47
CA ASP A 440 -12.91 -16.47 -10.53
C ASP A 440 -13.31 -15.44 -11.59
N TYR A 441 -12.77 -15.64 -12.77
CA TYR A 441 -13.03 -14.80 -13.94
C TYR A 441 -14.02 -15.45 -14.93
N ASP A 442 -14.90 -16.34 -14.45
CA ASP A 442 -16.02 -16.80 -15.27
C ASP A 442 -16.90 -15.61 -15.68
N GLN A 443 -17.04 -15.43 -16.99
CA GLN A 443 -17.77 -14.30 -17.57
C GLN A 443 -19.26 -14.55 -17.72
N ASN A 444 -19.72 -15.78 -17.46
CA ASN A 444 -21.12 -16.13 -17.53
C ASN A 444 -21.79 -16.05 -16.16
N PRO A 445 -22.69 -15.05 -15.92
CA PRO A 445 -23.34 -14.90 -14.62
C PRO A 445 -24.16 -16.11 -14.15
N VAL A 446 -24.65 -16.95 -15.08
CA VAL A 446 -25.44 -18.14 -14.73
C VAL A 446 -24.54 -19.22 -14.14
N THR A 447 -23.47 -19.60 -14.84
CA THR A 447 -22.52 -20.62 -14.35
C THR A 447 -21.79 -20.13 -13.11
N PHE A 448 -21.41 -18.85 -13.06
CA PHE A 448 -20.80 -18.24 -11.88
C PHE A 448 -21.73 -18.37 -10.65
N LYS A 449 -23.02 -18.03 -10.80
CA LYS A 449 -24.00 -18.17 -9.73
C LYS A 449 -24.19 -19.62 -9.32
N GLU A 450 -24.33 -20.55 -10.26
CA GLU A 450 -24.50 -21.99 -10.00
C GLU A 450 -23.32 -22.56 -9.21
N HIS A 451 -22.08 -22.16 -9.53
CA HIS A 451 -20.88 -22.59 -8.82
C HIS A 451 -20.93 -22.19 -7.33
N TYR A 452 -21.39 -20.98 -7.04
CA TYR A 452 -21.26 -20.44 -5.67
C TYR A 452 -22.54 -20.53 -4.84
N ASP A 453 -23.71 -20.76 -5.43
CA ASP A 453 -24.94 -20.98 -4.66
C ASP A 453 -24.89 -22.29 -3.86
N ALA A 454 -24.12 -23.27 -4.29
CA ALA A 454 -23.99 -24.57 -3.64
C ALA A 454 -23.52 -24.44 -2.16
N ILE A 455 -22.69 -23.45 -1.84
CA ILE A 455 -22.21 -23.26 -0.46
C ILE A 455 -23.35 -22.95 0.51
N MET A 456 -24.41 -22.28 0.08
CA MET A 456 -25.56 -21.93 0.91
C MET A 456 -26.35 -23.17 1.36
N GLU A 457 -26.32 -24.25 0.58
CA GLU A 457 -27.06 -25.48 0.84
C GLU A 457 -26.17 -26.56 1.47
N THR A 458 -24.93 -26.69 1.01
CA THR A 458 -24.04 -27.79 1.37
C THR A 458 -22.95 -27.40 2.36
N GLY A 459 -22.65 -26.09 2.47
CA GLY A 459 -21.49 -25.58 3.20
C GLY A 459 -20.14 -25.85 2.47
N GLU A 460 -20.18 -26.39 1.24
CA GLU A 460 -18.99 -26.68 0.43
C GLU A 460 -18.80 -25.58 -0.62
N LEU A 461 -17.62 -24.93 -0.60
CA LEU A 461 -17.24 -23.95 -1.60
C LEU A 461 -16.83 -24.67 -2.90
N TYR A 462 -17.25 -24.10 -4.05
CA TYR A 462 -16.74 -24.54 -5.35
C TYR A 462 -15.22 -24.33 -5.43
N GLU A 463 -14.50 -25.42 -5.72
CA GLU A 463 -13.05 -25.45 -5.67
C GLU A 463 -12.44 -25.80 -7.03
N ARG A 464 -11.80 -24.82 -7.66
CA ARG A 464 -11.12 -24.99 -8.95
C ARG A 464 -9.84 -25.81 -8.85
N PHE A 465 -9.24 -25.85 -7.66
CA PHE A 465 -7.96 -26.50 -7.38
C PHE A 465 -8.09 -27.62 -6.32
N ALA A 466 -9.19 -28.41 -6.39
CA ALA A 466 -9.52 -29.43 -5.41
C ALA A 466 -8.44 -30.52 -5.20
N ASN A 467 -7.52 -30.67 -6.17
CA ASN A 467 -6.35 -31.53 -6.05
C ASN A 467 -5.20 -30.91 -5.25
N ARG A 468 -5.28 -29.62 -4.91
CA ARG A 468 -4.19 -28.83 -4.35
C ARG A 468 -4.54 -28.23 -3.00
N GLN A 469 -5.76 -27.79 -2.83
CA GLN A 469 -6.29 -27.16 -1.63
C GLN A 469 -7.72 -27.62 -1.36
N LYS A 470 -8.21 -27.38 -0.15
CA LYS A 470 -9.59 -27.70 0.22
C LYS A 470 -10.13 -26.67 1.20
N TYR A 471 -11.31 -26.16 0.88
CA TYR A 471 -12.08 -25.35 1.83
C TYR A 471 -12.49 -26.20 3.04
N THR A 472 -12.23 -25.68 4.23
CA THR A 472 -12.51 -26.37 5.50
C THR A 472 -13.53 -25.65 6.38
N GLY A 473 -14.23 -24.65 5.81
CA GLY A 473 -15.16 -23.80 6.52
C GLY A 473 -14.56 -22.44 6.92
N GLY A 474 -15.39 -21.54 7.42
CA GLY A 474 -15.00 -20.19 7.83
C GLY A 474 -15.34 -19.13 6.80
N PRO A 475 -14.89 -17.88 7.03
CA PRO A 475 -15.20 -16.78 6.14
C PRO A 475 -14.60 -16.97 4.76
N CYS A 476 -15.38 -16.68 3.73
CA CYS A 476 -14.91 -16.75 2.35
C CYS A 476 -15.52 -15.65 1.49
N PHE A 477 -14.85 -15.33 0.39
CA PHE A 477 -15.34 -14.40 -0.62
C PHE A 477 -14.58 -14.56 -1.94
N ILE A 478 -15.09 -13.92 -2.99
CA ILE A 478 -14.42 -13.87 -4.29
C ILE A 478 -13.63 -12.58 -4.34
N SER A 479 -12.32 -12.70 -4.15
CA SER A 479 -11.37 -11.60 -4.00
C SER A 479 -10.87 -11.01 -5.32
N GLU A 480 -11.17 -11.69 -6.43
CA GLU A 480 -11.05 -11.13 -7.79
C GLU A 480 -12.11 -11.74 -8.71
N TYR A 481 -12.85 -10.89 -9.41
CA TYR A 481 -13.82 -11.30 -10.42
C TYR A 481 -14.03 -10.24 -11.49
N GLY A 482 -14.72 -10.60 -12.54
CA GLY A 482 -15.09 -9.72 -13.62
C GLY A 482 -13.94 -9.45 -14.58
N GLY A 483 -13.18 -8.39 -14.37
CA GLY A 483 -12.06 -8.03 -15.26
C GLY A 483 -12.51 -7.87 -16.72
N ILE A 484 -13.77 -7.43 -16.93
CA ILE A 484 -14.43 -7.41 -18.23
C ILE A 484 -13.75 -6.40 -19.14
N ARG A 485 -13.08 -6.88 -20.19
CA ARG A 485 -12.45 -6.00 -21.17
C ARG A 485 -13.51 -5.16 -21.89
N PHE A 486 -13.41 -3.84 -21.76
CA PHE A 486 -14.32 -2.91 -22.41
C PHE A 486 -13.67 -1.55 -22.65
N TYR A 487 -13.83 -1.03 -23.86
CA TYR A 487 -13.15 0.22 -24.26
C TYR A 487 -13.99 1.48 -23.99
N GLY A 488 -15.29 1.33 -23.68
CA GLY A 488 -16.23 2.44 -23.58
C GLY A 488 -16.48 3.13 -24.92
N THR A 489 -17.22 4.22 -24.87
CA THR A 489 -17.49 5.07 -26.04
C THR A 489 -16.34 6.04 -26.37
N LEU A 490 -15.35 6.13 -25.49
CA LEU A 490 -14.26 7.12 -25.53
C LEU A 490 -13.01 6.65 -26.29
N SER A 491 -12.95 5.38 -26.74
CA SER A 491 -11.72 4.85 -27.33
C SER A 491 -11.69 5.01 -28.85
N ASP A 492 -10.98 6.01 -29.32
CA ASP A 492 -10.37 6.06 -30.65
C ASP A 492 -9.06 5.23 -30.71
N CYS A 493 -8.95 4.15 -29.91
CA CYS A 493 -7.73 3.36 -29.83
C CYS A 493 -7.45 2.59 -31.10
N ASN A 494 -6.47 3.03 -31.88
CA ASN A 494 -5.82 2.27 -32.95
C ASN A 494 -5.09 1.00 -32.44
N ASP A 495 -4.96 0.80 -31.12
CA ASP A 495 -4.20 -0.27 -30.46
C ASP A 495 -5.05 -1.41 -29.90
N ARG A 496 -6.25 -1.65 -30.45
CA ARG A 496 -7.12 -2.77 -30.05
C ARG A 496 -6.47 -4.15 -30.14
N GLN A 497 -5.40 -4.29 -30.91
CA GLN A 497 -4.66 -5.56 -31.09
C GLN A 497 -3.78 -5.92 -29.90
N VAL A 498 -3.44 -4.99 -29.02
CA VAL A 498 -2.52 -5.18 -27.89
C VAL A 498 -3.24 -5.14 -26.53
N SER A 499 -4.51 -4.72 -26.49
CA SER A 499 -5.26 -4.60 -25.24
C SER A 499 -5.57 -5.96 -24.60
N TRP A 500 -5.53 -5.98 -23.26
CA TRP A 500 -5.76 -7.17 -22.47
C TRP A 500 -6.92 -6.99 -21.48
N GLY A 501 -7.54 -8.08 -21.10
CA GLY A 501 -8.62 -8.20 -20.11
C GLY A 501 -9.24 -9.60 -20.20
N TYR A 502 -10.13 -9.93 -19.27
CA TYR A 502 -10.71 -11.28 -19.17
C TYR A 502 -11.92 -11.47 -20.09
N GLY A 503 -11.99 -12.65 -20.69
CA GLY A 503 -13.10 -13.10 -21.54
C GLY A 503 -13.29 -12.30 -22.82
N ASP A 504 -14.43 -12.58 -23.50
CA ASP A 504 -14.80 -11.89 -24.73
C ASP A 504 -15.28 -10.46 -24.44
N THR A 505 -14.84 -9.51 -25.25
CA THR A 505 -15.29 -8.12 -25.15
C THR A 505 -16.79 -8.04 -25.44
N PRO A 506 -17.62 -7.45 -24.55
CA PRO A 506 -19.04 -7.23 -24.82
C PRO A 506 -19.25 -6.36 -26.07
N ASP A 507 -20.27 -6.71 -26.87
CA ASP A 507 -20.59 -6.00 -28.12
C ASP A 507 -21.22 -4.61 -27.87
N SER A 508 -21.75 -4.37 -26.68
CA SER A 508 -22.41 -3.13 -26.30
C SER A 508 -22.26 -2.82 -24.80
N GLU A 509 -22.56 -1.59 -24.43
CA GLU A 509 -22.63 -1.16 -23.03
C GLU A 509 -23.71 -1.94 -22.27
N GLU A 510 -24.85 -2.24 -22.90
CA GLU A 510 -25.93 -3.03 -22.31
C GLU A 510 -25.47 -4.46 -22.01
N ALA A 511 -24.70 -5.08 -22.90
CA ALA A 511 -24.13 -6.41 -22.68
C ALA A 511 -23.10 -6.40 -21.53
N PHE A 512 -22.25 -5.35 -21.46
CA PHE A 512 -21.37 -5.14 -20.32
C PHE A 512 -22.17 -5.02 -19.01
N LYS A 513 -23.16 -4.14 -18.99
CA LYS A 513 -24.02 -3.89 -17.82
C LYS A 513 -24.73 -5.16 -17.35
N ALA A 514 -25.28 -5.94 -18.27
CA ALA A 514 -25.93 -7.21 -17.92
C ALA A 514 -24.96 -8.19 -17.26
N ARG A 515 -23.76 -8.33 -17.81
CA ARG A 515 -22.70 -9.20 -17.27
C ARG A 515 -22.22 -8.71 -15.90
N PHE A 516 -21.83 -7.44 -15.79
CA PHE A 516 -21.39 -6.83 -14.53
C PHE A 516 -22.42 -7.02 -13.42
N LYS A 517 -23.68 -6.65 -13.72
CA LYS A 517 -24.78 -6.77 -12.74
C LYS A 517 -25.00 -8.22 -12.32
N GLY A 518 -25.03 -9.16 -13.26
CA GLY A 518 -25.28 -10.57 -12.95
C GLY A 518 -24.19 -11.20 -12.09
N LEU A 519 -22.91 -10.87 -12.34
CA LEU A 519 -21.79 -11.31 -11.53
C LEU A 519 -21.80 -10.68 -10.12
N ALA A 520 -22.16 -9.40 -10.01
CA ALA A 520 -22.28 -8.72 -8.72
C ALA A 520 -23.47 -9.27 -7.91
N ASP A 521 -24.64 -9.44 -8.57
CA ASP A 521 -25.84 -9.98 -7.91
C ASP A 521 -25.61 -11.38 -7.34
N ALA A 522 -24.88 -12.25 -8.04
CA ALA A 522 -24.56 -13.60 -7.55
C ALA A 522 -23.84 -13.59 -6.20
N GLN A 523 -22.99 -12.58 -5.98
CA GLN A 523 -22.25 -12.44 -4.72
C GLN A 523 -23.06 -11.69 -3.64
N LEU A 524 -23.80 -10.65 -4.01
CA LEU A 524 -24.64 -9.89 -3.09
C LEU A 524 -25.81 -10.72 -2.53
N ASP A 525 -26.34 -11.68 -3.30
CA ASP A 525 -27.42 -12.58 -2.89
C ASP A 525 -26.94 -13.77 -2.05
N ASN A 526 -25.63 -14.01 -2.01
CA ASN A 526 -25.07 -15.15 -1.29
C ASN A 526 -24.72 -14.78 0.17
N HIS A 527 -25.44 -15.34 1.13
CA HIS A 527 -25.24 -15.04 2.55
C HIS A 527 -23.99 -15.68 3.18
N CYS A 528 -23.23 -16.47 2.41
CA CYS A 528 -21.95 -17.04 2.82
C CYS A 528 -20.75 -16.20 2.41
N PHE A 529 -20.93 -15.16 1.56
CA PHE A 529 -19.86 -14.24 1.17
C PHE A 529 -19.98 -12.92 1.91
N PHE A 530 -18.87 -12.48 2.51
CA PHE A 530 -18.80 -11.18 3.17
C PHE A 530 -18.27 -10.06 2.27
N GLY A 531 -17.97 -10.32 1.01
CA GLY A 531 -17.45 -9.31 0.11
C GLY A 531 -17.29 -9.79 -1.32
N LEU A 532 -16.95 -8.83 -2.16
CA LEU A 532 -16.55 -8.99 -3.55
C LEU A 532 -15.39 -8.03 -3.85
N CYS A 533 -14.57 -8.32 -4.87
CA CYS A 533 -13.58 -7.39 -5.36
C CYS A 533 -13.53 -7.43 -6.90
N TYR A 534 -13.98 -6.34 -7.53
CA TYR A 534 -14.00 -6.22 -8.98
C TYR A 534 -12.63 -5.83 -9.55
N THR A 535 -12.19 -6.49 -10.59
CA THR A 535 -10.98 -6.16 -11.35
C THR A 535 -11.34 -5.32 -12.58
N GLN A 536 -11.04 -4.00 -12.63
CA GLN A 536 -10.35 -3.18 -11.65
C GLN A 536 -10.88 -1.72 -11.68
N LEU A 537 -10.28 -0.82 -10.89
CA LEU A 537 -10.74 0.58 -10.80
C LEU A 537 -10.47 1.34 -12.09
N THR A 538 -9.21 1.40 -12.51
CA THR A 538 -8.77 2.10 -13.73
C THR A 538 -8.10 1.14 -14.69
N ASP A 539 -8.13 1.44 -15.98
CA ASP A 539 -7.18 0.85 -16.91
C ASP A 539 -5.75 1.15 -16.48
N VAL A 540 -4.84 0.27 -16.84
CA VAL A 540 -3.40 0.51 -16.70
C VAL A 540 -2.72 0.08 -17.99
N GLU A 541 -2.18 1.04 -18.73
CA GLU A 541 -1.49 0.80 -20.01
C GLU A 541 -2.35 -0.08 -20.96
N GLN A 542 -1.88 -1.30 -21.31
CA GLN A 542 -2.60 -2.23 -22.20
C GLN A 542 -3.72 -3.02 -21.49
N GLU A 543 -3.78 -3.06 -20.19
CA GLU A 543 -4.88 -3.72 -19.46
C GLU A 543 -6.08 -2.80 -19.38
N GLN A 544 -7.14 -3.13 -20.17
CA GLN A 544 -8.29 -2.25 -20.40
C GLN A 544 -9.60 -2.85 -19.89
N ASN A 545 -9.60 -3.25 -18.63
CA ASN A 545 -10.74 -3.81 -17.90
C ASN A 545 -11.21 -2.95 -16.70
N GLY A 546 -10.63 -1.75 -16.56
CA GLY A 546 -11.03 -0.78 -15.56
C GLY A 546 -12.43 -0.22 -15.78
N LEU A 547 -13.07 0.28 -14.73
CA LEU A 547 -14.32 1.06 -14.81
C LEU A 547 -14.08 2.50 -15.25
N TYR A 548 -12.85 2.97 -15.06
CA TYR A 548 -12.33 4.24 -15.59
C TYR A 548 -11.20 3.97 -16.59
N THR A 549 -10.96 4.92 -17.49
CA THR A 549 -9.75 4.88 -18.35
C THR A 549 -8.49 5.10 -17.49
N TYR A 550 -7.32 4.92 -18.06
CA TYR A 550 -6.05 5.21 -17.39
C TYR A 550 -5.95 6.67 -16.95
N GLU A 551 -6.56 7.60 -17.72
CA GLU A 551 -6.68 9.03 -17.41
C GLU A 551 -7.83 9.36 -16.44
N ARG A 552 -8.42 8.35 -15.77
CA ARG A 552 -9.52 8.51 -14.79
C ARG A 552 -10.81 9.08 -15.38
N GLN A 553 -11.05 8.88 -16.68
CA GLN A 553 -12.36 9.21 -17.27
C GLN A 553 -13.33 8.03 -17.11
N PRO A 554 -14.57 8.25 -16.68
CA PRO A 554 -15.53 7.15 -16.50
C PRO A 554 -15.88 6.52 -17.86
N LYS A 555 -15.83 5.19 -17.94
CA LYS A 555 -16.29 4.43 -19.10
C LYS A 555 -17.81 4.24 -19.09
N PHE A 556 -18.44 4.38 -17.93
CA PHE A 556 -19.85 4.18 -17.66
C PHE A 556 -20.37 5.31 -16.78
N ASP A 557 -21.69 5.47 -16.71
CA ASP A 557 -22.32 6.32 -15.70
C ASP A 557 -22.01 5.77 -14.29
N PRO A 558 -21.24 6.48 -13.46
CA PRO A 558 -20.94 6.04 -12.09
C PRO A 558 -22.18 5.77 -11.25
N ALA A 559 -23.24 6.55 -11.44
CA ALA A 559 -24.50 6.36 -10.71
C ALA A 559 -25.16 5.01 -11.02
N TRP A 560 -25.01 4.50 -12.25
CA TRP A 560 -25.51 3.18 -12.59
C TRP A 560 -24.72 2.08 -11.86
N VAL A 561 -23.38 2.12 -11.88
CA VAL A 561 -22.53 1.14 -11.16
C VAL A 561 -22.84 1.18 -9.66
N HIS A 562 -22.92 2.39 -9.11
CA HIS A 562 -23.30 2.61 -7.71
C HIS A 562 -24.65 1.95 -7.38
N SER A 563 -25.66 2.09 -8.24
CA SER A 563 -26.98 1.50 -8.01
C SER A 563 -26.96 -0.04 -7.93
N VAL A 564 -26.03 -0.69 -8.65
CA VAL A 564 -25.83 -2.14 -8.56
C VAL A 564 -25.15 -2.54 -7.27
N LEU A 565 -24.05 -1.86 -6.91
CA LEU A 565 -23.19 -2.25 -5.79
C LEU A 565 -23.76 -1.82 -4.43
N SER A 566 -24.47 -0.69 -4.33
CA SER A 566 -25.02 -0.17 -3.07
C SER A 566 -26.22 -0.95 -2.53
N ARG A 567 -26.70 -1.95 -3.28
CA ARG A 567 -27.74 -2.86 -2.82
C ARG A 567 -27.29 -3.60 -1.56
N LYS A 568 -28.21 -3.74 -0.56
CA LYS A 568 -27.95 -4.51 0.65
C LYS A 568 -27.59 -5.95 0.28
N ALA A 569 -26.48 -6.46 0.79
CA ALA A 569 -26.08 -7.86 0.61
C ALA A 569 -26.79 -8.78 1.62
N ALA A 570 -26.99 -10.03 1.24
CA ALA A 570 -27.71 -11.00 2.08
C ALA A 570 -27.06 -11.28 3.43
N ILE A 571 -25.74 -11.09 3.55
CA ILE A 571 -25.00 -11.29 4.81
C ILE A 571 -25.07 -10.09 5.77
N GLU A 572 -25.56 -8.93 5.33
CA GLU A 572 -25.66 -7.69 6.13
C GLU A 572 -26.93 -7.65 7.01
N ASP A 573 -27.62 -8.74 7.23
CA ASP A 573 -28.82 -8.84 8.08
C ASP A 573 -28.51 -8.94 9.57
#